data_96244beec7d4f41491b0a700bf1b7bb1
#
_entry.id   96244beec7d4f41491b0a700bf1b7bb1
#
_cell.length_a   1.000
_cell.length_b   1.000
_cell.length_c   1.000
_cell.angle_alpha   90.00
_cell.angle_beta   90.00
_cell.angle_gamma   90.00
#
_symmetry.space_group_name_H-M   'P 1'
#
loop_
_entity.id
_entity.type
_entity.pdbx_description
1 polymer ?
#
loop_
_entity_poly.entity_id
_entity_poly.type
_entity_poly.pdbx_seq_one_letter_code
_entity_poly.pdbx_strand_id
1 'polypeptide(L)'
;MEAALIDSEAGSRPQPDSGAQAPERRLVYPWYVVVILMLAMVVSFIDRQVITLLVEPIRTDLGISDTKMSLLMGFAFAIFYVTMGVPIARLSDRYSRRLIIAAGIFLWSVATAACGLARSFAQLFTARVFVGVGEATLTPAAYSMIADYFPPNRLGRAIGVYATGVYIGSGLALVLGGAAIRLITQSGFMDLPLVGTLVPWQLTFIVVSIPGLLIVLLMMFTVREPVRKNLAETTEASIPIREIARFMWTNRGTFGSIFFGYATGGMAFYGFMGWVP
;
A
#
# COMPACT_ATOMS: atom_id res chain seq x y z
N MET A 1 -64.75 31.98 27.56
CA MET A 1 -65.29 31.03 26.56
C MET A 1 -64.54 31.26 25.25
N GLU A 2 -63.20 31.19 25.34
CA GLU A 2 -62.30 31.53 24.18
C GLU A 2 -60.92 30.87 24.31
N ALA A 3 -60.92 29.62 24.77
CA ALA A 3 -59.66 28.86 24.97
C ALA A 3 -59.73 27.41 24.44
N ALA A 4 -60.58 27.15 23.43
CA ALA A 4 -60.79 25.75 22.96
C ALA A 4 -60.73 25.56 21.44
N LEU A 5 -60.05 26.46 20.69
CA LEU A 5 -59.98 26.37 19.22
C LEU A 5 -58.58 26.47 18.58
N ILE A 6 -57.50 26.18 19.32
CA ILE A 6 -56.12 26.24 18.78
C ILE A 6 -55.45 24.88 18.77
N ASP A 7 -56.14 23.76 18.83
CA ASP A 7 -55.51 22.44 18.87
C ASP A 7 -55.94 21.46 17.76
N SER A 8 -56.25 21.96 16.55
CA SER A 8 -56.68 21.04 15.47
C SER A 8 -55.95 21.17 14.13
N GLU A 9 -54.79 21.86 14.06
CA GLU A 9 -53.97 21.89 12.84
C GLU A 9 -52.50 21.52 13.11
N ALA A 10 -52.24 20.50 13.91
CA ALA A 10 -50.97 19.79 13.88
C ALA A 10 -50.97 18.88 12.64
N GLY A 11 -50.85 19.52 11.47
CA GLY A 11 -50.63 18.82 10.20
C GLY A 11 -49.47 17.85 10.34
N SER A 12 -49.77 16.57 10.16
CA SER A 12 -48.81 15.47 10.08
C SER A 12 -47.72 15.84 9.05
N ARG A 13 -46.55 16.25 9.53
CA ARG A 13 -45.34 16.34 8.67
C ARG A 13 -45.15 14.95 8.07
N PRO A 14 -45.04 14.82 6.73
CA PRO A 14 -44.68 13.54 6.14
C PRO A 14 -43.35 13.12 6.73
N GLN A 15 -43.33 11.99 7.45
CA GLN A 15 -42.07 11.36 7.80
C GLN A 15 -41.34 11.08 6.50
N PRO A 16 -40.06 11.44 6.38
CA PRO A 16 -39.30 11.06 5.19
C PRO A 16 -39.31 9.54 5.09
N ASP A 17 -39.81 9.05 3.95
CA ASP A 17 -39.89 7.63 3.62
C ASP A 17 -38.55 6.94 3.90
N SER A 18 -38.47 6.25 5.06
CA SER A 18 -37.29 5.49 5.49
C SER A 18 -37.21 4.13 4.80
N GLY A 19 -37.65 4.04 3.54
CA GLY A 19 -37.78 2.77 2.85
C GLY A 19 -37.28 2.69 1.42
N ALA A 20 -36.78 3.74 0.81
CA ALA A 20 -36.15 3.63 -0.49
C ALA A 20 -34.72 3.10 -0.32
N GLN A 21 -34.59 1.78 -0.11
CA GLN A 21 -33.32 1.09 -0.31
C GLN A 21 -32.91 1.38 -1.76
N ALA A 22 -31.86 2.22 -1.92
CA ALA A 22 -31.27 2.45 -3.21
C ALA A 22 -30.98 1.08 -3.85
N PRO A 23 -31.30 0.89 -5.15
CA PRO A 23 -31.17 -0.41 -5.81
C PRO A 23 -29.77 -0.96 -5.52
N GLU A 24 -29.67 -2.21 -5.06
CA GLU A 24 -28.39 -2.87 -4.77
C GLU A 24 -27.54 -2.78 -6.03
N ARG A 25 -26.75 -1.71 -6.13
CA ARG A 25 -25.78 -1.56 -7.20
C ARG A 25 -24.96 -2.82 -7.19
N ARG A 26 -24.96 -3.53 -8.33
CA ARG A 26 -24.14 -4.73 -8.50
C ARG A 26 -22.71 -4.40 -8.04
N LEU A 27 -22.32 -4.88 -6.87
CA LEU A 27 -21.01 -4.61 -6.26
C LEU A 27 -19.89 -5.46 -6.88
N VAL A 28 -20.20 -6.17 -7.98
CA VAL A 28 -19.22 -7.02 -8.68
C VAL A 28 -17.98 -6.23 -9.08
N TYR A 29 -18.16 -5.06 -9.70
CA TYR A 29 -17.05 -4.24 -10.13
C TYR A 29 -16.24 -3.63 -8.94
N PRO A 30 -16.85 -3.05 -7.90
CA PRO A 30 -16.15 -2.68 -6.69
C PRO A 30 -15.30 -3.82 -6.08
N TRP A 31 -15.83 -5.02 -5.99
CA TRP A 31 -15.08 -6.19 -5.50
C TRP A 31 -13.92 -6.57 -6.40
N TYR A 32 -14.08 -6.49 -7.72
CA TYR A 32 -13.01 -6.68 -8.67
C TYR A 32 -11.86 -5.68 -8.42
N VAL A 33 -12.18 -4.40 -8.18
CA VAL A 33 -11.17 -3.38 -7.85
C VAL A 33 -10.45 -3.72 -6.55
N VAL A 34 -11.18 -4.15 -5.51
CA VAL A 34 -10.57 -4.59 -4.24
C VAL A 34 -9.60 -5.75 -4.45
N VAL A 35 -9.95 -6.72 -5.28
CA VAL A 35 -9.06 -7.85 -5.60
C VAL A 35 -7.79 -7.36 -6.31
N ILE A 36 -7.89 -6.43 -7.27
CA ILE A 36 -6.68 -5.85 -7.91
C ILE A 36 -5.81 -5.13 -6.90
N LEU A 37 -6.40 -4.32 -6.02
CA LEU A 37 -5.67 -3.62 -4.96
C LEU A 37 -5.03 -4.60 -3.97
N MET A 38 -5.74 -5.68 -3.62
CA MET A 38 -5.21 -6.77 -2.80
C MET A 38 -4.03 -7.46 -3.48
N LEU A 39 -4.11 -7.76 -4.79
CA LEU A 39 -3.00 -8.32 -5.54
C LEU A 39 -1.80 -7.37 -5.58
N ALA A 40 -2.03 -6.05 -5.72
CA ALA A 40 -0.96 -5.06 -5.61
C ALA A 40 -0.29 -5.11 -4.21
N MET A 41 -1.08 -5.28 -3.14
CA MET A 41 -0.56 -5.46 -1.79
C MET A 41 0.23 -6.76 -1.64
N VAL A 42 -0.24 -7.85 -2.22
CA VAL A 42 0.48 -9.15 -2.25
C VAL A 42 1.86 -8.98 -2.89
N VAL A 43 1.92 -8.35 -4.07
CA VAL A 43 3.18 -8.14 -4.79
C VAL A 43 4.12 -7.21 -4.02
N SER A 44 3.60 -6.13 -3.42
CA SER A 44 4.38 -5.23 -2.55
C SER A 44 5.03 -6.00 -1.39
N PHE A 45 4.30 -6.90 -0.74
CA PHE A 45 4.85 -7.71 0.36
C PHE A 45 5.84 -8.78 -0.11
N ILE A 46 5.64 -9.36 -1.29
CA ILE A 46 6.64 -10.27 -1.89
C ILE A 46 7.96 -9.51 -2.11
N ASP A 47 7.89 -8.28 -2.69
CA ASP A 47 9.06 -7.44 -2.94
C ASP A 47 9.81 -7.07 -1.65
N ARG A 48 9.08 -6.73 -0.59
CA ARG A 48 9.68 -6.46 0.74
C ARG A 48 10.41 -7.64 1.33
N GLN A 49 9.84 -8.83 1.19
CA GLN A 49 10.36 -10.04 1.83
C GLN A 49 11.48 -10.70 1.04
N VAL A 50 11.53 -10.53 -0.28
CA VAL A 50 12.54 -11.20 -1.11
C VAL A 50 13.97 -10.86 -0.69
N ILE A 51 14.24 -9.63 -0.25
CA ILE A 51 15.58 -9.24 0.19
C ILE A 51 16.04 -10.01 1.42
N THR A 52 15.12 -10.43 2.31
CA THR A 52 15.47 -11.21 3.50
C THR A 52 16.00 -12.60 3.16
N LEU A 53 15.53 -13.16 2.04
CA LEU A 53 15.99 -14.44 1.53
C LEU A 53 17.33 -14.35 0.79
N LEU A 54 17.72 -13.12 0.40
CA LEU A 54 18.90 -12.83 -0.41
C LEU A 54 20.05 -12.21 0.41
N VAL A 55 19.93 -12.13 1.74
CA VAL A 55 20.91 -11.49 2.63
C VAL A 55 22.33 -12.01 2.37
N GLU A 56 22.52 -13.31 2.45
CA GLU A 56 23.85 -13.92 2.33
C GLU A 56 24.43 -13.79 0.91
N PRO A 57 23.68 -14.07 -0.17
CA PRO A 57 24.15 -13.83 -1.54
C PRO A 57 24.56 -12.38 -1.81
N ILE A 58 23.74 -11.39 -1.39
CA ILE A 58 24.04 -9.97 -1.58
C ILE A 58 25.28 -9.55 -0.78
N ARG A 59 25.35 -9.99 0.49
CA ARG A 59 26.45 -9.67 1.38
C ARG A 59 27.78 -10.15 0.84
N THR A 60 27.81 -11.40 0.38
CA THR A 60 29.02 -12.02 -0.16
C THR A 60 29.45 -11.39 -1.49
N ASP A 61 28.50 -11.15 -2.40
CA ASP A 61 28.79 -10.62 -3.75
C ASP A 61 29.24 -9.15 -3.71
N LEU A 62 28.57 -8.30 -2.89
CA LEU A 62 28.92 -6.89 -2.77
C LEU A 62 29.99 -6.60 -1.70
N GLY A 63 30.44 -7.59 -0.95
CA GLY A 63 31.44 -7.42 0.12
C GLY A 63 31.01 -6.45 1.21
N ILE A 64 29.73 -6.45 1.60
CA ILE A 64 29.17 -5.51 2.57
C ILE A 64 29.00 -6.12 3.97
N SER A 65 29.12 -5.25 4.99
CA SER A 65 28.92 -5.65 6.39
C SER A 65 27.45 -5.88 6.73
N ASP A 66 27.18 -6.58 7.83
CA ASP A 66 25.82 -6.80 8.38
C ASP A 66 25.12 -5.47 8.67
N THR A 67 25.85 -4.45 9.13
CA THR A 67 25.30 -3.10 9.34
C THR A 67 24.79 -2.49 8.04
N LYS A 68 25.55 -2.58 6.95
CA LYS A 68 25.11 -2.11 5.62
C LYS A 68 23.91 -2.91 5.12
N MET A 69 23.90 -4.22 5.36
CA MET A 69 22.75 -5.06 5.00
C MET A 69 21.49 -4.67 5.79
N SER A 70 21.60 -4.42 7.08
CA SER A 70 20.49 -3.93 7.91
C SER A 70 19.96 -2.57 7.43
N LEU A 71 20.83 -1.66 6.97
CA LEU A 71 20.42 -0.40 6.36
C LEU A 71 19.61 -0.61 5.07
N LEU A 72 19.98 -1.59 4.24
CA LEU A 72 19.23 -1.95 3.01
C LEU A 72 17.86 -2.54 3.32
N MET A 73 17.77 -3.42 4.32
CA MET A 73 16.54 -4.11 4.67
C MET A 73 15.52 -3.20 5.37
N GLY A 74 16.01 -2.34 6.28
CA GLY A 74 15.16 -1.48 7.11
C GLY A 74 15.15 -0.03 6.68
N PHE A 75 16.26 0.67 6.88
CA PHE A 75 16.32 2.14 6.82
C PHE A 75 16.06 2.69 5.42
N ALA A 76 16.67 2.10 4.37
CA ALA A 76 16.53 2.57 3.00
C ALA A 76 15.07 2.58 2.53
N PHE A 77 14.30 1.60 2.97
CA PHE A 77 12.89 1.48 2.66
C PHE A 77 12.02 2.30 3.63
N ALA A 78 12.16 2.07 4.94
CA ALA A 78 11.19 2.54 5.94
C ALA A 78 11.14 4.05 6.06
N ILE A 79 12.27 4.75 6.02
CA ILE A 79 12.29 6.21 6.20
C ILE A 79 11.55 6.92 5.07
N PHE A 80 11.75 6.49 3.83
CA PHE A 80 11.11 7.09 2.67
C PHE A 80 9.64 6.67 2.55
N TYR A 81 9.32 5.43 2.89
CA TYR A 81 7.93 4.96 2.98
C TYR A 81 7.11 5.81 3.96
N VAL A 82 7.65 6.07 5.16
CA VAL A 82 6.95 6.85 6.20
C VAL A 82 6.90 8.33 5.84
N THR A 83 8.01 8.92 5.41
CA THR A 83 8.06 10.36 5.10
C THR A 83 7.23 10.73 3.88
N MET A 84 7.16 9.86 2.87
CA MET A 84 6.36 10.10 1.68
C MET A 84 4.87 9.80 1.88
N GLY A 85 4.51 9.04 2.90
CA GLY A 85 3.11 8.67 3.17
C GLY A 85 2.19 9.90 3.32
N VAL A 86 2.61 10.93 4.06
CA VAL A 86 1.81 12.16 4.27
C VAL A 86 1.68 13.01 2.99
N PRO A 87 2.77 13.33 2.26
CA PRO A 87 2.66 14.02 0.97
C PRO A 87 1.78 13.28 -0.05
N ILE A 88 1.94 11.96 -0.13
CA ILE A 88 1.20 11.12 -1.07
C ILE A 88 -0.29 11.04 -0.69
N ALA A 89 -0.63 10.94 0.59
CA ALA A 89 -2.02 10.99 1.03
C ALA A 89 -2.69 12.29 0.56
N ARG A 90 -2.02 13.45 0.71
CA ARG A 90 -2.52 14.73 0.19
C ARG A 90 -2.62 14.80 -1.32
N LEU A 91 -1.68 14.17 -2.02
CA LEU A 91 -1.73 14.07 -3.48
C LEU A 91 -2.97 13.26 -3.89
N SER A 92 -3.28 12.19 -3.15
CA SER A 92 -4.46 11.35 -3.35
C SER A 92 -5.78 12.09 -3.13
N ASP A 93 -5.78 13.15 -2.30
CA ASP A 93 -6.97 13.99 -2.10
C ASP A 93 -7.26 14.90 -3.30
N ARG A 94 -6.24 15.24 -4.10
CA ARG A 94 -6.37 16.19 -5.22
C ARG A 94 -6.41 15.54 -6.59
N TYR A 95 -5.63 14.48 -6.79
CA TYR A 95 -5.44 13.84 -8.09
C TYR A 95 -6.10 12.46 -8.14
N SER A 96 -6.17 11.88 -9.34
CA SER A 96 -6.71 10.52 -9.54
C SER A 96 -5.90 9.50 -8.74
N ARG A 97 -6.57 8.82 -7.80
CA ARG A 97 -5.97 7.78 -6.97
C ARG A 97 -5.51 6.58 -7.79
N ARG A 98 -6.29 6.26 -8.84
CA ARG A 98 -5.91 5.25 -9.82
C ARG A 98 -4.54 5.54 -10.44
N LEU A 99 -4.30 6.79 -10.88
CA LEU A 99 -3.03 7.18 -11.48
C LEU A 99 -1.89 7.19 -10.47
N ILE A 100 -2.15 7.66 -9.24
CA ILE A 100 -1.16 7.65 -8.15
C ILE A 100 -0.72 6.23 -7.82
N ILE A 101 -1.67 5.30 -7.66
CA ILE A 101 -1.37 3.90 -7.38
C ILE A 101 -0.61 3.28 -8.56
N ALA A 102 -1.08 3.48 -9.79
CA ALA A 102 -0.42 2.93 -10.98
C ALA A 102 1.02 3.47 -11.14
N ALA A 103 1.22 4.78 -10.95
CA ALA A 103 2.55 5.40 -10.99
C ALA A 103 3.46 4.88 -9.87
N GLY A 104 2.92 4.71 -8.67
CA GLY A 104 3.65 4.11 -7.55
C GLY A 104 4.05 2.67 -7.83
N ILE A 105 3.12 1.83 -8.31
CA ILE A 105 3.42 0.43 -8.67
C ILE A 105 4.49 0.39 -9.77
N PHE A 106 4.37 1.21 -10.79
CA PHE A 106 5.37 1.31 -11.84
C PHE A 106 6.74 1.71 -11.29
N LEU A 107 6.79 2.76 -10.46
CA LEU A 107 8.03 3.25 -9.85
C LEU A 107 8.72 2.17 -9.02
N TRP A 108 7.99 1.50 -8.10
CA TRP A 108 8.64 0.49 -7.28
C TRP A 108 9.04 -0.74 -8.10
N SER A 109 8.24 -1.16 -9.10
CA SER A 109 8.60 -2.30 -9.94
C SER A 109 9.86 -2.04 -10.76
N VAL A 110 9.99 -0.85 -11.33
CA VAL A 110 11.22 -0.43 -12.03
C VAL A 110 12.40 -0.34 -11.06
N ALA A 111 12.17 0.20 -9.85
CA ALA A 111 13.20 0.27 -8.82
C ALA A 111 13.62 -1.12 -8.34
N THR A 112 12.69 -2.07 -8.21
CA THR A 112 13.01 -3.47 -7.89
C THR A 112 13.83 -4.13 -9.01
N ALA A 113 13.47 -3.90 -10.26
CA ALA A 113 14.32 -4.34 -11.39
C ALA A 113 15.71 -3.70 -11.32
N ALA A 114 15.81 -2.41 -10.96
CA ALA A 114 17.08 -1.71 -10.78
C ALA A 114 17.91 -2.29 -9.61
N CYS A 115 17.26 -2.82 -8.54
CA CYS A 115 17.98 -3.59 -7.52
C CYS A 115 18.71 -4.79 -8.14
N GLY A 116 18.09 -5.48 -9.10
CA GLY A 116 18.69 -6.59 -9.83
C GLY A 116 19.83 -6.19 -10.77
N LEU A 117 19.98 -4.90 -11.06
CA LEU A 117 21.09 -4.39 -11.88
C LEU A 117 22.20 -3.73 -11.04
N ALA A 118 22.02 -3.68 -9.72
CA ALA A 118 22.97 -3.02 -8.83
C ALA A 118 24.28 -3.82 -8.73
N ARG A 119 25.41 -3.10 -8.80
CA ARG A 119 26.77 -3.63 -8.66
C ARG A 119 27.52 -3.03 -7.48
N SER A 120 26.84 -2.20 -6.68
CA SER A 120 27.40 -1.59 -5.48
C SER A 120 26.32 -1.36 -4.43
N PHE A 121 26.75 -1.23 -3.17
CA PHE A 121 25.87 -0.86 -2.07
C PHE A 121 25.07 0.42 -2.36
N ALA A 122 25.72 1.45 -2.90
CA ALA A 122 25.07 2.75 -3.15
C ALA A 122 23.94 2.63 -4.19
N GLN A 123 24.16 1.86 -5.27
CA GLN A 123 23.15 1.61 -6.29
C GLN A 123 21.96 0.84 -5.70
N LEU A 124 22.23 -0.24 -4.97
CA LEU A 124 21.19 -1.04 -4.33
C LEU A 124 20.42 -0.23 -3.28
N PHE A 125 21.11 0.57 -2.47
CA PHE A 125 20.49 1.46 -1.48
C PHE A 125 19.55 2.48 -2.14
N THR A 126 20.04 3.15 -3.20
CA THR A 126 19.24 4.13 -3.94
C THR A 126 18.00 3.49 -4.57
N ALA A 127 18.15 2.33 -5.19
CA ALA A 127 17.02 1.60 -5.75
C ALA A 127 15.99 1.22 -4.66
N ARG A 128 16.42 0.76 -3.48
CA ARG A 128 15.53 0.45 -2.34
C ARG A 128 14.81 1.69 -1.78
N VAL A 129 15.43 2.86 -1.83
CA VAL A 129 14.75 4.14 -1.51
C VAL A 129 13.57 4.36 -2.46
N PHE A 130 13.76 4.22 -3.76
CA PHE A 130 12.69 4.39 -4.74
C PHE A 130 11.59 3.32 -4.62
N VAL A 131 11.94 2.09 -4.24
CA VAL A 131 10.94 1.08 -3.88
C VAL A 131 10.07 1.60 -2.73
N GLY A 132 10.67 2.12 -1.65
CA GLY A 132 9.93 2.67 -0.50
C GLY A 132 9.02 3.84 -0.87
N VAL A 133 9.50 4.76 -1.71
CA VAL A 133 8.70 5.89 -2.24
C VAL A 133 7.51 5.40 -3.06
N GLY A 134 7.74 4.46 -3.98
CA GLY A 134 6.68 3.90 -4.82
C GLY A 134 5.60 3.19 -3.99
N GLU A 135 6.00 2.33 -3.07
CA GLU A 135 5.08 1.57 -2.23
C GLU A 135 4.27 2.45 -1.26
N ALA A 136 4.79 3.60 -0.84
CA ALA A 136 4.07 4.54 0.00
C ALA A 136 2.78 5.07 -0.65
N THR A 137 2.63 4.95 -1.97
CA THR A 137 1.44 5.40 -2.70
C THR A 137 0.23 4.49 -2.49
N LEU A 138 0.46 3.20 -2.27
CA LEU A 138 -0.59 2.18 -2.38
C LEU A 138 -1.64 2.31 -1.26
N THR A 139 -1.24 2.23 -0.01
CA THR A 139 -2.18 2.11 1.11
C THR A 139 -3.11 3.32 1.27
N PRO A 140 -2.64 4.59 1.31
CA PRO A 140 -3.52 5.73 1.50
C PRO A 140 -4.50 5.91 0.33
N ALA A 141 -4.02 5.74 -0.91
CA ALA A 141 -4.86 5.87 -2.08
C ALA A 141 -5.86 4.71 -2.22
N ALA A 142 -5.46 3.47 -1.88
CA ALA A 142 -6.34 2.31 -1.89
C ALA A 142 -7.48 2.45 -0.87
N TYR A 143 -7.20 2.84 0.36
CA TYR A 143 -8.25 3.06 1.36
C TYR A 143 -9.25 4.14 0.94
N SER A 144 -8.76 5.26 0.42
CA SER A 144 -9.60 6.32 -0.11
C SER A 144 -10.47 5.84 -1.27
N MET A 145 -9.90 5.06 -2.20
CA MET A 145 -10.63 4.52 -3.35
C MET A 145 -11.69 3.50 -2.91
N ILE A 146 -11.37 2.60 -1.98
CA ILE A 146 -12.31 1.61 -1.44
C ILE A 146 -13.48 2.30 -0.72
N ALA A 147 -13.20 3.36 0.04
CA ALA A 147 -14.24 4.13 0.74
C ALA A 147 -15.28 4.74 -0.20
N ASP A 148 -14.85 5.18 -1.40
CA ASP A 148 -15.76 5.72 -2.39
C ASP A 148 -16.54 4.64 -3.17
N TYR A 149 -15.98 3.44 -3.31
CA TYR A 149 -16.68 2.35 -3.98
C TYR A 149 -17.76 1.70 -3.12
N PHE A 150 -17.54 1.59 -1.81
CA PHE A 150 -18.42 0.83 -0.92
C PHE A 150 -19.30 1.71 -0.03
N PRO A 151 -20.51 1.25 0.32
CA PRO A 151 -21.32 1.87 1.36
C PRO A 151 -20.76 1.55 2.75
N PRO A 152 -21.06 2.36 3.78
CA PRO A 152 -20.51 2.21 5.14
C PRO A 152 -20.67 0.82 5.75
N ASN A 153 -21.81 0.15 5.50
CA ASN A 153 -22.12 -1.19 6.02
C ASN A 153 -21.27 -2.31 5.40
N ARG A 154 -20.61 -2.08 4.26
CA ARG A 154 -19.76 -3.08 3.57
C ARG A 154 -18.28 -2.64 3.53
N LEU A 155 -17.98 -1.42 3.93
CA LEU A 155 -16.63 -0.84 3.88
C LEU A 155 -15.61 -1.66 4.68
N GLY A 156 -15.96 -2.05 5.91
CA GLY A 156 -15.08 -2.85 6.76
C GLY A 156 -14.69 -4.19 6.14
N ARG A 157 -15.64 -4.85 5.44
CA ARG A 157 -15.36 -6.09 4.71
C ARG A 157 -14.39 -5.86 3.55
N ALA A 158 -14.58 -4.79 2.78
CA ALA A 158 -13.73 -4.49 1.63
C ALA A 158 -12.30 -4.16 2.06
N ILE A 159 -12.14 -3.37 3.13
CA ILE A 159 -10.83 -3.10 3.74
C ILE A 159 -10.21 -4.38 4.29
N GLY A 160 -11.00 -5.25 4.95
CA GLY A 160 -10.51 -6.54 5.44
C GLY A 160 -9.95 -7.42 4.32
N VAL A 161 -10.67 -7.55 3.19
CA VAL A 161 -10.19 -8.31 2.02
C VAL A 161 -8.91 -7.69 1.46
N TYR A 162 -8.84 -6.37 1.31
CA TYR A 162 -7.60 -5.69 0.88
C TYR A 162 -6.43 -6.00 1.83
N ALA A 163 -6.67 -5.92 3.13
CA ALA A 163 -5.64 -6.13 4.15
C ALA A 163 -5.12 -7.58 4.21
N THR A 164 -5.91 -8.59 3.79
CA THR A 164 -5.42 -9.99 3.72
C THR A 164 -4.25 -10.13 2.74
N GLY A 165 -4.11 -9.21 1.78
CA GLY A 165 -2.97 -9.17 0.86
C GLY A 165 -1.61 -9.15 1.56
N VAL A 166 -1.52 -8.55 2.75
CA VAL A 166 -0.30 -8.53 3.58
C VAL A 166 0.13 -9.96 3.96
N TYR A 167 -0.79 -10.74 4.48
CA TYR A 167 -0.52 -12.11 4.97
C TYR A 167 -0.29 -13.08 3.81
N ILE A 168 -1.10 -12.97 2.75
CA ILE A 168 -0.94 -13.77 1.54
C ILE A 168 0.41 -13.46 0.90
N GLY A 169 0.77 -12.18 0.77
CA GLY A 169 2.04 -11.74 0.19
C GLY A 169 3.24 -12.24 1.00
N SER A 170 3.18 -12.11 2.33
CA SER A 170 4.25 -12.60 3.20
C SER A 170 4.44 -14.12 3.10
N GLY A 171 3.35 -14.90 3.09
CA GLY A 171 3.42 -16.36 2.92
C GLY A 171 3.93 -16.76 1.54
N LEU A 172 3.40 -16.13 0.47
CA LEU A 172 3.85 -16.40 -0.89
C LEU A 172 5.31 -16.00 -1.11
N ALA A 173 5.80 -14.95 -0.47
CA ALA A 173 7.19 -14.54 -0.57
C ALA A 173 8.15 -15.65 -0.14
N LEU A 174 7.85 -16.36 0.95
CA LEU A 174 8.67 -17.47 1.44
C LEU A 174 8.65 -18.65 0.45
N VAL A 175 7.46 -19.02 -0.04
CA VAL A 175 7.29 -20.18 -0.94
C VAL A 175 7.83 -19.86 -2.33
N LEU A 176 7.36 -18.79 -2.95
CA LEU A 176 7.73 -18.43 -4.32
C LEU A 176 9.15 -17.85 -4.38
N GLY A 177 9.56 -17.07 -3.39
CA GLY A 177 10.91 -16.55 -3.28
C GLY A 177 11.93 -17.69 -3.12
N GLY A 178 11.69 -18.63 -2.22
CA GLY A 178 12.53 -19.81 -2.06
C GLY A 178 12.58 -20.68 -3.33
N ALA A 179 11.45 -20.88 -4.00
CA ALA A 179 11.40 -21.62 -5.27
C ALA A 179 12.15 -20.88 -6.39
N ALA A 180 11.95 -19.57 -6.54
CA ALA A 180 12.64 -18.75 -7.53
C ALA A 180 14.16 -18.78 -7.31
N ILE A 181 14.63 -18.62 -6.07
CA ILE A 181 16.05 -18.68 -5.73
C ILE A 181 16.62 -20.05 -6.11
N ARG A 182 15.94 -21.16 -5.78
CA ARG A 182 16.42 -22.52 -6.14
C ARG A 182 16.53 -22.69 -7.64
N LEU A 183 15.50 -22.30 -8.41
CA LEU A 183 15.49 -22.43 -9.87
C LEU A 183 16.59 -21.57 -10.50
N ILE A 184 16.74 -20.33 -10.08
CA ILE A 184 17.74 -19.39 -10.62
C ILE A 184 19.15 -19.84 -10.23
N THR A 185 19.35 -20.33 -9.01
CA THR A 185 20.67 -20.85 -8.57
C THR A 185 21.07 -22.10 -9.36
N GLN A 186 20.12 -22.96 -9.72
CA GLN A 186 20.39 -24.13 -10.56
C GLN A 186 20.72 -23.76 -12.01
N SER A 187 20.16 -22.63 -12.50
CA SER A 187 20.45 -22.13 -13.86
C SER A 187 21.83 -21.48 -13.99
N GLY A 188 22.49 -21.16 -12.85
CA GLY A 188 23.80 -20.55 -12.82
C GLY A 188 23.80 -19.06 -13.23
N PHE A 189 24.94 -18.61 -13.76
CA PHE A 189 25.07 -17.24 -14.27
C PHE A 189 24.33 -17.11 -15.60
N MET A 190 23.61 -16.00 -15.76
CA MET A 190 22.92 -15.69 -17.01
C MET A 190 23.57 -14.48 -17.69
N ASP A 191 24.08 -14.69 -18.89
CA ASP A 191 24.64 -13.61 -19.70
C ASP A 191 23.52 -12.94 -20.50
N LEU A 192 23.23 -11.69 -20.18
CA LEU A 192 22.32 -10.86 -20.98
C LEU A 192 23.12 -9.94 -21.92
N PRO A 193 22.79 -9.89 -23.22
CA PRO A 193 23.59 -9.18 -24.23
C PRO A 193 23.85 -7.71 -23.95
N LEU A 194 22.97 -7.04 -23.19
CA LEU A 194 23.05 -5.60 -22.87
C LEU A 194 23.51 -5.30 -21.45
N VAL A 195 23.44 -6.27 -20.55
CA VAL A 195 23.63 -6.04 -19.10
C VAL A 195 24.88 -6.77 -18.59
N GLY A 196 25.36 -7.77 -19.34
CA GLY A 196 26.45 -8.65 -18.93
C GLY A 196 25.96 -9.80 -18.04
N THR A 197 26.90 -10.42 -17.33
CA THR A 197 26.63 -11.57 -16.45
C THR A 197 25.90 -11.13 -15.19
N LEU A 198 24.72 -11.69 -14.98
CA LEU A 198 23.94 -11.49 -13.75
C LEU A 198 24.10 -12.68 -12.83
N VAL A 199 24.24 -12.39 -11.54
CA VAL A 199 24.26 -13.39 -10.48
C VAL A 199 22.83 -13.74 -10.03
N PRO A 200 22.60 -14.91 -9.40
CA PRO A 200 21.27 -15.39 -9.04
C PRO A 200 20.40 -14.39 -8.25
N TRP A 201 20.96 -13.66 -7.29
CA TRP A 201 20.20 -12.69 -6.51
C TRP A 201 19.70 -11.49 -7.34
N GLN A 202 20.47 -11.07 -8.34
CA GLN A 202 20.09 -10.00 -9.27
C GLN A 202 18.91 -10.42 -10.15
N LEU A 203 18.97 -11.64 -10.69
CA LEU A 203 17.87 -12.22 -11.48
C LEU A 203 16.59 -12.35 -10.64
N THR A 204 16.71 -12.69 -9.36
CA THR A 204 15.55 -12.79 -8.47
C THR A 204 14.80 -11.46 -8.37
N PHE A 205 15.49 -10.33 -8.20
CA PHE A 205 14.86 -9.00 -8.19
C PHE A 205 14.18 -8.68 -9.53
N ILE A 206 14.80 -9.00 -10.65
CA ILE A 206 14.21 -8.77 -11.97
C ILE A 206 12.92 -9.59 -12.14
N VAL A 207 12.92 -10.86 -11.78
CA VAL A 207 11.74 -11.73 -11.88
C VAL A 207 10.61 -11.24 -10.94
N VAL A 208 10.94 -10.84 -9.72
CA VAL A 208 9.96 -10.33 -8.75
C VAL A 208 9.35 -8.99 -9.17
N SER A 209 10.02 -8.20 -9.98
CA SER A 209 9.49 -6.92 -10.49
C SER A 209 8.37 -7.09 -11.53
N ILE A 210 8.34 -8.21 -12.26
CA ILE A 210 7.42 -8.44 -13.39
C ILE A 210 5.94 -8.41 -12.96
N PRO A 211 5.51 -9.11 -11.89
CA PRO A 211 4.11 -9.07 -11.47
C PRO A 211 3.58 -7.66 -11.18
N GLY A 212 4.42 -6.77 -10.63
CA GLY A 212 4.06 -5.38 -10.40
C GLY A 212 3.74 -4.64 -11.71
N LEU A 213 4.57 -4.82 -12.75
CA LEU A 213 4.30 -4.22 -14.06
C LEU A 213 3.01 -4.76 -14.69
N LEU A 214 2.69 -6.04 -14.51
CA LEU A 214 1.42 -6.61 -14.96
C LEU A 214 0.23 -5.98 -14.23
N ILE A 215 0.35 -5.72 -12.94
CA ILE A 215 -0.70 -5.03 -12.16
C ILE A 215 -0.88 -3.59 -12.63
N VAL A 216 0.20 -2.88 -12.99
CA VAL A 216 0.09 -1.53 -13.59
C VAL A 216 -0.78 -1.58 -14.86
N LEU A 217 -0.51 -2.51 -15.77
CA LEU A 217 -1.30 -2.66 -16.99
C LEU A 217 -2.77 -2.98 -16.66
N LEU A 218 -2.99 -3.96 -15.78
CA LEU A 218 -4.32 -4.33 -15.33
C LEU A 218 -5.06 -3.13 -14.72
N MET A 219 -4.40 -2.38 -13.86
CA MET A 219 -4.96 -1.19 -13.23
C MET A 219 -5.31 -0.10 -14.24
N MET A 220 -4.42 0.14 -15.19
CA MET A 220 -4.61 1.19 -16.20
C MET A 220 -5.71 0.85 -17.21
N PHE A 221 -5.93 -0.39 -17.55
CA PHE A 221 -6.91 -0.77 -18.55
C PHE A 221 -8.29 -1.14 -17.97
N THR A 222 -8.35 -1.60 -16.72
CA THR A 222 -9.59 -2.17 -16.17
C THR A 222 -10.17 -1.43 -14.96
N VAL A 223 -9.34 -0.72 -14.19
CA VAL A 223 -9.81 0.02 -13.02
C VAL A 223 -10.22 1.44 -13.43
N ARG A 224 -11.38 1.88 -12.98
CA ARG A 224 -11.87 3.25 -13.17
C ARG A 224 -11.72 4.04 -11.89
N GLU A 225 -11.54 5.35 -11.98
CA GLU A 225 -11.56 6.24 -10.82
C GLU A 225 -13.00 6.35 -10.30
N PRO A 226 -13.28 6.07 -9.02
CA PRO A 226 -14.61 6.27 -8.47
C PRO A 226 -14.93 7.76 -8.32
N VAL A 227 -16.21 8.10 -8.44
CA VAL A 227 -16.68 9.45 -8.11
C VAL A 227 -16.46 9.70 -6.63
N ARG A 228 -15.84 10.81 -6.30
CA ARG A 228 -15.55 11.18 -4.89
C ARG A 228 -16.84 11.58 -4.19
N LYS A 229 -17.19 10.88 -3.11
CA LYS A 229 -18.41 11.13 -2.35
C LYS A 229 -18.31 12.36 -1.45
N ASN A 230 -17.11 12.67 -0.94
CA ASN A 230 -16.91 13.68 0.08
C ASN A 230 -16.47 15.06 -0.46
N LEU A 231 -16.30 15.24 -1.77
CA LEU A 231 -15.94 16.55 -2.33
C LEU A 231 -17.12 17.52 -2.45
N ALA A 232 -18.36 17.02 -2.38
CA ALA A 232 -19.55 17.86 -2.52
C ALA A 232 -19.80 18.75 -1.28
N GLU A 233 -19.22 18.44 -0.13
CA GLU A 233 -19.44 19.17 1.13
C GLU A 233 -18.26 20.06 1.54
N THR A 234 -17.08 19.91 0.94
CA THR A 234 -15.88 20.70 1.29
C THR A 234 -15.39 21.50 0.09
N THR A 235 -16.13 22.57 -0.24
CA THR A 235 -15.60 23.69 -1.04
C THR A 235 -14.56 24.50 -0.24
N GLU A 236 -14.28 24.10 0.98
CA GLU A 236 -13.29 24.73 1.85
C GLU A 236 -11.90 24.14 1.61
N ALA A 237 -10.92 25.05 1.55
CA ALA A 237 -9.51 24.77 1.36
C ALA A 237 -9.04 23.63 2.28
N SER A 238 -8.25 22.70 1.71
CA SER A 238 -7.64 21.59 2.46
C SER A 238 -7.08 22.10 3.79
N ILE A 239 -7.50 21.47 4.90
CA ILE A 239 -7.07 21.83 6.25
C ILE A 239 -5.53 21.97 6.29
N PRO A 240 -4.98 23.13 6.70
CA PRO A 240 -3.53 23.32 6.75
C PRO A 240 -2.86 22.29 7.67
N ILE A 241 -1.67 21.79 7.28
CA ILE A 241 -0.90 20.85 8.14
C ILE A 241 -0.75 21.38 9.56
N ARG A 242 -0.58 22.69 9.70
CA ARG A 242 -0.41 23.34 11.00
C ARG A 242 -1.62 23.13 11.93
N GLU A 243 -2.83 23.12 11.41
CA GLU A 243 -4.04 22.88 12.19
C GLU A 243 -4.16 21.40 12.59
N ILE A 244 -3.85 20.49 11.68
CA ILE A 244 -3.79 19.06 11.98
C ILE A 244 -2.73 18.80 13.07
N ALA A 245 -1.53 19.37 12.93
CA ALA A 245 -0.47 19.25 13.93
C ALA A 245 -0.89 19.83 15.28
N ARG A 246 -1.56 20.98 15.28
CA ARG A 246 -2.10 21.60 16.52
C ARG A 246 -3.16 20.70 17.17
N PHE A 247 -4.09 20.16 16.39
CA PHE A 247 -5.10 19.24 16.89
C PHE A 247 -4.49 17.97 17.51
N MET A 248 -3.52 17.37 16.84
CA MET A 248 -2.78 16.20 17.35
C MET A 248 -2.03 16.55 18.63
N TRP A 249 -1.41 17.73 18.69
CA TRP A 249 -0.68 18.18 19.88
C TRP A 249 -1.61 18.46 21.08
N THR A 250 -2.78 19.06 20.83
CA THR A 250 -3.79 19.28 21.85
C THR A 250 -4.31 17.96 22.42
N ASN A 251 -4.48 16.96 21.56
CA ASN A 251 -4.95 15.62 21.94
C ASN A 251 -3.81 14.61 22.06
N ARG A 252 -2.60 15.06 22.43
CA ARG A 252 -1.39 14.22 22.45
C ARG A 252 -1.48 12.96 23.32
N GLY A 253 -2.31 12.96 24.36
CA GLY A 253 -2.54 11.78 25.21
C GLY A 253 -3.19 10.65 24.41
N THR A 254 -4.25 10.96 23.67
CA THR A 254 -4.97 9.99 22.84
C THR A 254 -4.10 9.52 21.65
N PHE A 255 -3.53 10.46 20.91
CA PHE A 255 -2.69 10.10 19.77
C PHE A 255 -1.40 9.37 20.20
N GLY A 256 -0.78 9.83 21.31
CA GLY A 256 0.40 9.20 21.87
C GLY A 256 0.17 7.74 22.28
N SER A 257 -0.94 7.45 22.98
CA SER A 257 -1.27 6.08 23.37
C SER A 257 -1.58 5.18 22.17
N ILE A 258 -2.28 5.70 21.14
CA ILE A 258 -2.54 4.96 19.91
C ILE A 258 -1.23 4.66 19.17
N PHE A 259 -0.38 5.66 18.97
CA PHE A 259 0.89 5.48 18.26
C PHE A 259 1.84 4.56 19.02
N PHE A 260 1.93 4.70 20.35
CA PHE A 260 2.74 3.82 21.17
C PHE A 260 2.23 2.37 21.13
N GLY A 261 0.92 2.16 21.24
CA GLY A 261 0.31 0.84 21.12
C GLY A 261 0.56 0.19 19.75
N TYR A 262 0.42 0.95 18.67
CA TYR A 262 0.74 0.46 17.32
C TYR A 262 2.23 0.19 17.14
N ALA A 263 3.10 1.04 17.66
CA ALA A 263 4.55 0.85 17.57
C ALA A 263 5.01 -0.40 18.32
N THR A 264 4.55 -0.60 19.55
CA THR A 264 4.88 -1.79 20.37
C THR A 264 4.32 -3.07 19.76
N GLY A 265 3.07 -3.03 19.27
CA GLY A 265 2.47 -4.16 18.56
C GLY A 265 3.22 -4.51 17.27
N GLY A 266 3.62 -3.48 16.51
CA GLY A 266 4.44 -3.65 15.30
C GLY A 266 5.82 -4.23 15.62
N MET A 267 6.50 -3.71 16.64
CA MET A 267 7.80 -4.25 17.09
C MET A 267 7.69 -5.73 17.49
N ALA A 268 6.66 -6.09 18.26
CA ALA A 268 6.41 -7.47 18.66
C ALA A 268 6.15 -8.37 17.43
N PHE A 269 5.31 -7.91 16.51
CA PHE A 269 4.97 -8.66 15.29
C PHE A 269 6.19 -8.88 14.39
N TYR A 270 6.92 -7.82 14.05
CA TYR A 270 8.11 -7.92 13.20
C TYR A 270 9.28 -8.62 13.90
N GLY A 271 9.43 -8.43 15.21
CA GLY A 271 10.39 -9.18 16.00
C GLY A 271 10.10 -10.68 15.96
N PHE A 272 8.85 -11.07 16.19
CA PHE A 272 8.45 -12.48 16.10
C PHE A 272 8.67 -13.04 14.68
N MET A 273 8.24 -12.33 13.64
CA MET A 273 8.43 -12.74 12.24
C MET A 273 9.91 -12.87 11.84
N GLY A 274 10.79 -12.08 12.41
CA GLY A 274 12.23 -12.13 12.12
C GLY A 274 12.97 -13.30 12.80
N TRP A 275 12.37 -13.93 13.82
CA TRP A 275 12.97 -15.02 14.59
C TRP A 275 12.28 -16.38 14.40
N VAL A 276 11.14 -16.42 13.70
CA VAL A 276 10.52 -17.69 13.34
C VAL A 276 11.21 -18.21 12.08
N PRO A 277 11.85 -19.40 12.15
CA PRO A 277 12.56 -20.01 11.03
C PRO A 277 11.60 -20.41 9.91
#